data_3ce46bd265c18852b826a23d624d5e90
#
_entry.id   3ce46bd265c18852b826a23d624d5e90
#
_cell.length_a   1.000
_cell.length_b   1.000
_cell.length_c   1.000
_cell.angle_alpha   90.00
_cell.angle_beta   90.00
_cell.angle_gamma   90.00
#
_symmetry.space_group_name_H-M   'P 1'
#
loop_
_entity.id
_entity.type
_entity.pdbx_description
1 polymer ?
#
loop_
_entity_poly.entity_id
_entity_poly.type
_entity_poly.pdbx_seq_one_letter_code
_entity_poly.pdbx_strand_id
1 'polypeptide(L)'
;SSAASDVYKRQVVGSLVTIIAAVHYFYMRDVWVTTGETPTVYRYVDWLITVPLQMVEFYFILAAVAAVSAGIFWRLLIGSLVMLVGGYLGEAGMINIWLGFVIGMAGWAYILYEIFAGEAGKVSAESAPESVKAAFGTMRLIVTVGWAIYPLGYFFSYLGGSADPILLNVIYNVADVINKIAFVAVIWAAANKETA
;
A
#
# COMPACT_ATOMS: atom_id res chain seq x y z
N SER A 1 28.05 -5.20 -8.04
CA SER A 1 27.38 -4.45 -9.10
C SER A 1 25.90 -4.76 -9.23
N SER A 2 25.42 -6.01 -9.10
CA SER A 2 23.97 -6.31 -9.10
C SER A 2 23.30 -5.82 -7.82
N ALA A 3 23.89 -6.05 -6.65
CA ALA A 3 23.35 -5.59 -5.38
C ALA A 3 23.16 -4.07 -5.32
N ALA A 4 24.13 -3.29 -5.77
CA ALA A 4 24.00 -1.83 -5.85
C ALA A 4 22.84 -1.39 -6.79
N SER A 5 22.65 -2.10 -7.91
CA SER A 5 21.53 -1.85 -8.84
C SER A 5 20.19 -2.13 -8.18
N ASP A 6 20.08 -3.18 -7.38
CA ASP A 6 18.83 -3.58 -6.73
C ASP A 6 18.49 -2.67 -5.54
N VAL A 7 19.48 -2.21 -4.79
CA VAL A 7 19.34 -1.15 -3.78
C VAL A 7 18.81 0.13 -4.45
N TYR A 8 19.41 0.54 -5.57
CA TYR A 8 18.98 1.73 -6.30
C TYR A 8 17.53 1.64 -6.78
N LYS A 9 17.11 0.50 -7.36
CA LYS A 9 15.73 0.28 -7.80
C LYS A 9 14.73 0.46 -6.66
N ARG A 10 14.98 -0.16 -5.51
CA ARG A 10 14.13 -0.04 -4.31
C ARG A 10 14.02 1.42 -3.83
N GLN A 11 15.13 2.14 -3.78
CA GLN A 11 15.14 3.54 -3.38
C GLN A 11 14.39 4.43 -4.38
N VAL A 12 14.50 4.17 -5.68
CA VAL A 12 13.75 4.91 -6.71
C VAL A 12 12.25 4.67 -6.57
N VAL A 13 11.81 3.42 -6.42
CA VAL A 13 10.39 3.09 -6.25
C VAL A 13 9.83 3.72 -4.97
N GLY A 14 10.53 3.62 -3.84
CA GLY A 14 10.12 4.26 -2.60
C GLY A 14 10.03 5.80 -2.72
N SER A 15 10.99 6.41 -3.42
CA SER A 15 10.95 7.86 -3.69
C SER A 15 9.75 8.24 -4.56
N LEU A 16 9.43 7.44 -5.57
CA LEU A 16 8.24 7.66 -6.41
C LEU A 16 6.96 7.60 -5.59
N VAL A 17 6.82 6.63 -4.68
CA VAL A 17 5.64 6.55 -3.79
C VAL A 17 5.44 7.84 -3.01
N THR A 18 6.50 8.38 -2.41
CA THR A 18 6.40 9.58 -1.57
C THR A 18 6.20 10.86 -2.38
N ILE A 19 6.87 11.02 -3.52
CA ILE A 19 6.73 12.21 -4.38
C ILE A 19 5.34 12.25 -5.02
N ILE A 20 4.87 11.13 -5.57
CA ILE A 20 3.54 11.05 -6.18
C ILE A 20 2.47 11.38 -5.16
N ALA A 21 2.55 10.79 -3.95
CA ALA A 21 1.63 11.11 -2.87
C ALA A 21 1.67 12.62 -2.53
N ALA A 22 2.85 13.20 -2.35
CA ALA A 22 3.00 14.62 -2.02
C ALA A 22 2.32 15.53 -3.06
N VAL A 23 2.52 15.25 -4.36
CA VAL A 23 1.87 16.02 -5.44
C VAL A 23 0.35 15.88 -5.40
N HIS A 24 -0.18 14.66 -5.26
CA HIS A 24 -1.62 14.44 -5.20
C HIS A 24 -2.26 15.09 -3.96
N TYR A 25 -1.56 15.13 -2.83
CA TYR A 25 -2.06 15.79 -1.62
C TYR A 25 -2.23 17.30 -1.80
N PHE A 26 -1.43 17.96 -2.64
CA PHE A 26 -1.68 19.36 -3.02
C PHE A 26 -3.03 19.51 -3.74
N TYR A 27 -3.32 18.67 -4.74
CA TYR A 27 -4.59 18.69 -5.44
C TYR A 27 -5.76 18.33 -4.53
N MET A 28 -5.61 17.31 -3.69
CA MET A 28 -6.65 16.91 -2.72
C MET A 28 -6.97 18.04 -1.73
N ARG A 29 -5.94 18.74 -1.26
CA ARG A 29 -6.11 19.91 -0.40
C ARG A 29 -6.92 21.01 -1.09
N ASP A 30 -6.61 21.31 -2.34
CA ASP A 30 -7.30 22.37 -3.06
C ASP A 30 -8.78 22.02 -3.31
N VAL A 31 -9.09 20.79 -3.65
CA VAL A 31 -10.47 20.30 -3.76
C VAL A 31 -11.20 20.49 -2.43
N TRP A 32 -10.61 20.02 -1.34
CA TRP A 32 -11.20 20.14 0.00
C TRP A 32 -11.43 21.60 0.41
N VAL A 33 -10.46 22.47 0.21
CA VAL A 33 -10.56 23.88 0.60
C VAL A 33 -11.62 24.64 -0.22
N THR A 34 -11.77 24.28 -1.50
CA THR A 34 -12.69 24.98 -2.40
C THR A 34 -14.12 24.45 -2.38
N THR A 35 -14.29 23.14 -2.14
CA THR A 35 -15.62 22.50 -2.22
C THR A 35 -16.17 22.04 -0.88
N GLY A 36 -15.30 21.79 0.11
CA GLY A 36 -15.67 21.12 1.37
C GLY A 36 -15.99 19.63 1.21
N GLU A 37 -15.79 19.06 0.01
CA GLU A 37 -16.09 17.67 -0.29
C GLU A 37 -14.84 16.78 -0.21
N THR A 38 -15.03 15.51 0.12
CA THR A 38 -13.95 14.53 0.14
C THR A 38 -13.39 14.32 -1.26
N PRO A 39 -12.07 14.48 -1.47
CA PRO A 39 -11.44 14.37 -2.79
C PRO A 39 -11.25 12.90 -3.22
N THR A 40 -12.33 12.10 -3.22
CA THR A 40 -12.30 10.64 -3.41
C THR A 40 -11.60 10.23 -4.70
N VAL A 41 -11.92 10.86 -5.83
CA VAL A 41 -11.31 10.53 -7.13
C VAL A 41 -9.79 10.71 -7.09
N TYR A 42 -9.32 11.87 -6.61
CA TYR A 42 -7.87 12.16 -6.52
C TYR A 42 -7.15 11.23 -5.56
N ARG A 43 -7.82 10.83 -4.47
CA ARG A 43 -7.28 9.86 -3.51
C ARG A 43 -7.07 8.49 -4.14
N TYR A 44 -8.06 8.01 -4.90
CA TYR A 44 -7.92 6.74 -5.61
C TYR A 44 -6.93 6.80 -6.78
N VAL A 45 -6.78 7.94 -7.45
CA VAL A 45 -5.71 8.13 -8.46
C VAL A 45 -4.33 7.99 -7.78
N ASP A 46 -4.13 8.62 -6.62
CA ASP A 46 -2.89 8.44 -5.85
C ASP A 46 -2.68 6.98 -5.47
N TRP A 47 -3.68 6.35 -4.86
CA TRP A 47 -3.57 4.98 -4.38
C TRP A 47 -3.38 3.96 -5.50
N LEU A 48 -4.01 4.13 -6.67
CA LEU A 48 -3.83 3.26 -7.84
C LEU A 48 -2.40 3.29 -8.41
N ILE A 49 -1.62 4.28 -8.05
CA ILE A 49 -0.21 4.36 -8.42
C ILE A 49 0.67 3.92 -7.24
N THR A 50 0.47 4.53 -6.07
CA THR A 50 1.38 4.36 -4.93
C THR A 50 1.26 2.99 -4.25
N VAL A 51 0.07 2.42 -4.16
CA VAL A 51 -0.13 1.10 -3.53
C VAL A 51 0.44 -0.05 -4.36
N PRO A 52 0.21 -0.15 -5.69
CA PRO A 52 0.93 -1.11 -6.52
C PRO A 52 2.45 -0.99 -6.41
N LEU A 53 3.00 0.23 -6.36
CA LEU A 53 4.44 0.43 -6.15
C LEU A 53 4.91 -0.12 -4.80
N GLN A 54 4.15 0.07 -3.72
CA GLN A 54 4.45 -0.54 -2.42
C GLN A 54 4.38 -2.09 -2.48
N MET A 55 3.45 -2.66 -3.25
CA MET A 55 3.38 -4.11 -3.44
C MET A 55 4.58 -4.65 -4.23
N VAL A 56 5.04 -3.92 -5.24
CA VAL A 56 6.27 -4.25 -6.00
C VAL A 56 7.50 -4.28 -5.10
N GLU A 57 7.56 -3.44 -4.06
CA GLU A 57 8.66 -3.45 -3.10
C GLU A 57 8.78 -4.76 -2.30
N PHE A 58 7.67 -5.42 -1.98
CA PHE A 58 7.72 -6.77 -1.40
C PHE A 58 8.42 -7.78 -2.32
N TYR A 59 8.19 -7.66 -3.62
CA TYR A 59 8.88 -8.48 -4.60
C TYR A 59 10.37 -8.12 -4.67
N PHE A 60 10.71 -6.84 -4.79
CA PHE A 60 12.10 -6.40 -4.95
C PHE A 60 12.97 -6.69 -3.74
N ILE A 61 12.45 -6.56 -2.53
CA ILE A 61 13.24 -6.86 -1.33
C ILE A 61 13.61 -8.36 -1.25
N LEU A 62 12.76 -9.25 -1.75
CA LEU A 62 13.04 -10.66 -1.83
C LEU A 62 13.91 -11.02 -3.04
N ALA A 63 13.67 -10.42 -4.20
CA ALA A 63 14.43 -10.66 -5.44
C ALA A 63 15.89 -10.22 -5.32
N ALA A 64 16.21 -9.30 -4.42
CA ALA A 64 17.57 -8.88 -4.16
C ALA A 64 18.43 -9.95 -3.45
N VAL A 65 17.81 -10.87 -2.72
CA VAL A 65 18.50 -11.84 -1.85
C VAL A 65 18.20 -13.30 -2.15
N ALA A 66 17.19 -13.57 -2.98
CA ALA A 66 16.76 -14.92 -3.36
C ALA A 66 16.27 -14.98 -4.80
N ALA A 67 16.31 -16.16 -5.39
CA ALA A 67 15.64 -16.42 -6.66
C ALA A 67 14.12 -16.53 -6.40
N VAL A 68 13.36 -15.55 -6.89
CA VAL A 68 11.91 -15.49 -6.71
C VAL A 68 11.17 -15.55 -8.03
N SER A 69 9.99 -16.17 -8.03
CA SER A 69 9.16 -16.23 -9.22
C SER A 69 8.46 -14.88 -9.48
N ALA A 70 8.29 -14.53 -10.75
CA ALA A 70 7.49 -13.38 -11.15
C ALA A 70 6.01 -13.51 -10.70
N GLY A 71 5.59 -14.70 -10.27
CA GLY A 71 4.27 -14.95 -9.73
C GLY A 71 3.96 -14.12 -8.49
N ILE A 72 4.95 -13.90 -7.60
CA ILE A 72 4.80 -13.03 -6.42
C ILE A 72 4.42 -11.60 -6.86
N PHE A 73 5.16 -11.05 -7.82
CA PHE A 73 4.89 -9.72 -8.38
C PHE A 73 3.44 -9.59 -8.87
N TRP A 74 3.01 -10.53 -9.73
CA TRP A 74 1.68 -10.47 -10.33
C TRP A 74 0.56 -10.68 -9.32
N ARG A 75 0.73 -11.56 -8.35
CA ARG A 75 -0.28 -11.79 -7.31
C ARG A 75 -0.48 -10.56 -6.44
N LEU A 76 0.61 -9.91 -6.01
CA LEU A 76 0.54 -8.70 -5.21
C LEU A 76 -0.04 -7.51 -6.02
N LEU A 77 0.37 -7.37 -7.28
CA LEU A 77 -0.17 -6.34 -8.17
C LEU A 77 -1.67 -6.54 -8.41
N ILE A 78 -2.10 -7.73 -8.80
CA ILE A 78 -3.52 -8.01 -9.05
C ILE A 78 -4.35 -7.84 -7.78
N GLY A 79 -3.85 -8.32 -6.63
CA GLY A 79 -4.53 -8.13 -5.34
C GLY A 79 -4.74 -6.65 -5.02
N SER A 80 -3.73 -5.81 -5.24
CA SER A 80 -3.83 -4.36 -5.01
C SER A 80 -4.81 -3.67 -5.97
N LEU A 81 -4.82 -4.06 -7.24
CA LEU A 81 -5.76 -3.51 -8.21
C LEU A 81 -7.21 -3.92 -7.90
N VAL A 82 -7.46 -5.18 -7.55
CA VAL A 82 -8.79 -5.66 -7.14
C VAL A 82 -9.27 -4.89 -5.91
N MET A 83 -8.39 -4.73 -4.89
CA MET A 83 -8.69 -3.98 -3.68
C MET A 83 -9.11 -2.54 -3.99
N LEU A 84 -8.31 -1.84 -4.77
CA LEU A 84 -8.52 -0.41 -5.03
C LEU A 84 -9.66 -0.14 -6.00
N VAL A 85 -9.77 -0.91 -7.08
CA VAL A 85 -10.86 -0.75 -8.04
C VAL A 85 -12.19 -1.09 -7.40
N GLY A 86 -12.27 -2.18 -6.63
CA GLY A 86 -13.48 -2.55 -5.89
C GLY A 86 -13.91 -1.45 -4.90
N GLY A 87 -12.97 -0.95 -4.10
CA GLY A 87 -13.22 0.16 -3.18
C GLY A 87 -13.70 1.41 -3.89
N TYR A 88 -13.01 1.82 -4.96
CA TYR A 88 -13.36 3.00 -5.75
C TYR A 88 -14.77 2.91 -6.34
N LEU A 89 -15.09 1.81 -7.00
CA LEU A 89 -16.40 1.63 -7.63
C LEU A 89 -17.54 1.72 -6.61
N GLY A 90 -17.32 1.22 -5.39
CA GLY A 90 -18.28 1.33 -4.29
C GLY A 90 -18.40 2.78 -3.78
N GLU A 91 -17.28 3.44 -3.44
CA GLU A 91 -17.28 4.82 -2.94
C GLU A 91 -17.78 5.84 -3.97
N ALA A 92 -17.50 5.61 -5.24
CA ALA A 92 -17.99 6.45 -6.35
C ALA A 92 -19.47 6.20 -6.72
N GLY A 93 -20.15 5.25 -6.04
CA GLY A 93 -21.54 4.92 -6.31
C GLY A 93 -21.79 4.22 -7.65
N MET A 94 -20.75 3.68 -8.29
CA MET A 94 -20.84 2.98 -9.57
C MET A 94 -21.39 1.56 -9.42
N ILE A 95 -21.18 0.96 -8.24
CA ILE A 95 -21.75 -0.34 -7.85
C ILE A 95 -22.34 -0.22 -6.44
N ASN A 96 -23.07 -1.27 -6.01
CA ASN A 96 -23.54 -1.34 -4.65
C ASN A 96 -22.36 -1.20 -3.66
N ILE A 97 -22.52 -0.34 -2.67
CA ILE A 97 -21.44 0.04 -1.75
C ILE A 97 -20.93 -1.14 -0.92
N TRP A 98 -21.82 -2.07 -0.51
CA TRP A 98 -21.43 -3.30 0.18
C TRP A 98 -20.63 -4.23 -0.74
N LEU A 99 -21.03 -4.32 -2.02
CA LEU A 99 -20.31 -5.12 -3.00
C LEU A 99 -18.90 -4.57 -3.21
N GLY A 100 -18.76 -3.24 -3.34
CA GLY A 100 -17.45 -2.57 -3.44
C GLY A 100 -16.56 -2.86 -2.23
N PHE A 101 -17.13 -2.78 -1.03
CA PHE A 101 -16.42 -3.11 0.21
C PHE A 101 -15.94 -4.57 0.23
N VAL A 102 -16.81 -5.52 -0.09
CA VAL A 102 -16.47 -6.95 -0.09
C VAL A 102 -15.37 -7.26 -1.11
N ILE A 103 -15.45 -6.70 -2.32
CA ILE A 103 -14.41 -6.85 -3.35
C ILE A 103 -13.07 -6.26 -2.85
N GLY A 104 -13.11 -5.07 -2.27
CA GLY A 104 -11.93 -4.42 -1.70
C GLY A 104 -11.28 -5.25 -0.59
N MET A 105 -12.10 -5.76 0.33
CA MET A 105 -11.63 -6.65 1.41
C MET A 105 -11.06 -7.96 0.90
N ALA A 106 -11.65 -8.55 -0.15
CA ALA A 106 -11.15 -9.77 -0.77
C ALA A 106 -9.76 -9.54 -1.40
N GLY A 107 -9.55 -8.41 -2.08
CA GLY A 107 -8.25 -8.02 -2.64
C GLY A 107 -7.20 -7.85 -1.55
N TRP A 108 -7.53 -7.16 -0.45
CA TRP A 108 -6.63 -7.01 0.70
C TRP A 108 -6.33 -8.34 1.40
N ALA A 109 -7.33 -9.17 1.63
CA ALA A 109 -7.13 -10.51 2.21
C ALA A 109 -6.22 -11.38 1.34
N TYR A 110 -6.33 -11.28 0.01
CA TYR A 110 -5.44 -11.98 -0.91
C TYR A 110 -3.99 -11.50 -0.80
N ILE A 111 -3.76 -10.19 -0.69
CA ILE A 111 -2.42 -9.62 -0.42
C ILE A 111 -1.87 -10.18 0.90
N LEU A 112 -2.68 -10.13 1.98
CA LEU A 112 -2.27 -10.66 3.28
C LEU A 112 -1.93 -12.16 3.20
N TYR A 113 -2.74 -12.94 2.52
CA TYR A 113 -2.43 -14.35 2.29
C TYR A 113 -1.06 -14.52 1.63
N GLU A 114 -0.77 -13.78 0.55
CA GLU A 114 0.51 -13.90 -0.17
C GLU A 114 1.71 -13.54 0.70
N ILE A 115 1.64 -12.45 1.46
CA ILE A 115 2.78 -11.99 2.29
C ILE A 115 2.94 -12.77 3.60
N PHE A 116 1.92 -13.52 4.06
CA PHE A 116 2.02 -14.32 5.29
C PHE A 116 2.18 -15.82 5.02
N ALA A 117 1.37 -16.40 4.14
CA ALA A 117 1.26 -17.83 3.91
C ALA A 117 1.58 -18.25 2.48
N GLY A 118 1.57 -17.31 1.53
CA GLY A 118 1.90 -17.53 0.13
C GLY A 118 3.40 -17.68 -0.09
N GLU A 119 3.79 -17.63 -1.37
CA GLU A 119 5.18 -17.79 -1.78
C GLU A 119 6.08 -16.69 -1.23
N ALA A 120 5.62 -15.42 -1.21
CA ALA A 120 6.38 -14.31 -0.65
C ALA A 120 6.70 -14.52 0.84
N GLY A 121 5.72 -14.95 1.63
CA GLY A 121 5.90 -15.26 3.04
C GLY A 121 6.90 -16.39 3.28
N LYS A 122 6.83 -17.46 2.47
CA LYS A 122 7.74 -18.62 2.56
C LYS A 122 9.17 -18.24 2.18
N VAL A 123 9.37 -17.55 1.06
CA VAL A 123 10.70 -17.10 0.64
C VAL A 123 11.32 -16.19 1.69
N SER A 124 10.55 -15.26 2.27
CA SER A 124 11.05 -14.43 3.36
C SER A 124 11.49 -15.24 4.57
N ALA A 125 10.72 -16.25 4.97
CA ALA A 125 11.05 -17.07 6.14
C ALA A 125 12.26 -18.00 5.94
N GLU A 126 12.37 -18.61 4.76
CA GLU A 126 13.30 -19.69 4.48
C GLU A 126 14.63 -19.22 3.89
N SER A 127 14.62 -18.16 3.07
CA SER A 127 15.75 -17.80 2.22
C SER A 127 16.32 -16.40 2.48
N ALA A 128 15.59 -15.52 3.18
CA ALA A 128 16.04 -14.15 3.37
C ALA A 128 17.02 -14.02 4.56
N PRO A 129 18.03 -13.12 4.48
CA PRO A 129 18.85 -12.73 5.62
C PRO A 129 18.00 -12.05 6.71
N GLU A 130 18.49 -12.01 7.95
CA GLU A 130 17.76 -11.44 9.09
C GLU A 130 17.37 -9.97 8.91
N SER A 131 18.22 -9.16 8.25
CA SER A 131 17.89 -7.76 7.92
C SER A 131 16.67 -7.65 7.01
N VAL A 132 16.58 -8.50 5.99
CA VAL A 132 15.46 -8.55 5.05
C VAL A 132 14.22 -9.15 5.71
N LYS A 133 14.35 -10.19 6.53
CA LYS A 133 13.24 -10.74 7.32
C LYS A 133 12.61 -9.68 8.22
N ALA A 134 13.44 -8.91 8.93
CA ALA A 134 12.97 -7.84 9.81
C ALA A 134 12.24 -6.74 9.01
N ALA A 135 12.79 -6.31 7.88
CA ALA A 135 12.17 -5.33 7.00
C ALA A 135 10.84 -5.85 6.43
N PHE A 136 10.84 -7.06 5.87
CA PHE A 136 9.63 -7.71 5.36
C PHE A 136 8.55 -7.87 6.44
N GLY A 137 8.95 -8.24 7.66
CA GLY A 137 8.06 -8.31 8.83
C GLY A 137 7.43 -6.97 9.18
N THR A 138 8.21 -5.88 9.15
CA THR A 138 7.70 -4.53 9.40
C THR A 138 6.78 -4.05 8.28
N MET A 139 7.13 -4.31 7.01
CA MET A 139 6.25 -4.04 5.86
C MET A 139 4.91 -4.78 6.00
N ARG A 140 4.92 -6.07 6.40
CA ARG A 140 3.69 -6.83 6.70
C ARG A 140 2.85 -6.17 7.78
N LEU A 141 3.47 -5.69 8.85
CA LEU A 141 2.77 -5.00 9.94
C LEU A 141 2.08 -3.73 9.45
N ILE A 142 2.77 -2.93 8.62
CA ILE A 142 2.20 -1.72 8.02
C ILE A 142 0.98 -2.07 7.15
N VAL A 143 1.10 -3.06 6.26
CA VAL A 143 0.02 -3.49 5.36
C VAL A 143 -1.15 -4.14 6.11
N THR A 144 -0.91 -4.73 7.29
CA THR A 144 -1.97 -5.36 8.09
C THR A 144 -2.63 -4.34 9.01
N VAL A 145 -1.85 -3.75 9.92
CA VAL A 145 -2.38 -2.86 10.96
C VAL A 145 -2.55 -1.43 10.44
N GLY A 146 -1.53 -0.92 9.75
CA GLY A 146 -1.58 0.43 9.21
C GLY A 146 -2.67 0.61 8.15
N TRP A 147 -2.88 -0.40 7.30
CA TRP A 147 -3.92 -0.32 6.26
C TRP A 147 -5.33 -0.66 6.76
N ALA A 148 -5.49 -1.28 7.93
CA ALA A 148 -6.82 -1.52 8.51
C ALA A 148 -7.63 -0.24 8.72
N ILE A 149 -6.97 0.90 8.84
CA ILE A 149 -7.60 2.22 8.96
C ILE A 149 -8.52 2.54 7.77
N TYR A 150 -8.15 2.14 6.54
CA TYR A 150 -8.92 2.47 5.34
C TYR A 150 -10.26 1.72 5.26
N PRO A 151 -10.33 0.39 5.38
CA PRO A 151 -11.62 -0.30 5.41
C PRO A 151 -12.46 0.06 6.65
N LEU A 152 -11.86 0.40 7.79
CA LEU A 152 -12.61 0.92 8.94
C LEU A 152 -13.22 2.29 8.62
N GLY A 153 -12.49 3.18 8.00
CA GLY A 153 -12.99 4.47 7.55
C GLY A 153 -14.12 4.30 6.53
N TYR A 154 -13.95 3.42 5.55
CA TYR A 154 -15.00 3.08 4.58
C TYR A 154 -16.27 2.57 5.30
N PHE A 155 -16.11 1.63 6.22
CA PHE A 155 -17.21 1.05 6.96
C PHE A 155 -18.00 2.12 7.73
N PHE A 156 -17.34 2.93 8.53
CA PHE A 156 -18.02 3.93 9.35
C PHE A 156 -18.61 5.07 8.52
N SER A 157 -18.01 5.45 7.40
CA SER A 157 -18.51 6.55 6.58
C SER A 157 -19.65 6.15 5.67
N TYR A 158 -19.48 5.05 4.96
CA TYR A 158 -20.39 4.69 3.88
C TYR A 158 -21.38 3.60 4.25
N LEU A 159 -21.02 2.66 5.12
CA LEU A 159 -21.88 1.56 5.52
C LEU A 159 -22.61 1.84 6.84
N GLY A 160 -21.92 2.43 7.80
CA GLY A 160 -22.47 2.79 9.10
C GLY A 160 -23.16 4.16 9.14
N GLY A 161 -22.90 5.02 8.15
CA GLY A 161 -23.51 6.35 8.02
C GLY A 161 -23.25 7.30 9.18
N SER A 162 -22.20 7.07 9.96
CA SER A 162 -21.94 7.76 11.24
C SER A 162 -20.65 8.59 11.26
N ALA A 163 -19.80 8.53 10.22
CA ALA A 163 -18.54 9.25 10.23
C ALA A 163 -18.69 10.67 9.67
N ASP A 164 -18.11 11.62 10.39
CA ASP A 164 -17.92 12.97 9.90
C ASP A 164 -16.92 12.96 8.70
N PRO A 165 -17.30 13.49 7.53
CA PRO A 165 -16.40 13.57 6.37
C PRO A 165 -15.10 14.32 6.66
N ILE A 166 -15.10 15.30 7.53
CA ILE A 166 -13.91 16.05 7.96
C ILE A 166 -12.96 15.13 8.71
N LEU A 167 -13.48 14.43 9.72
CA LEU A 167 -12.70 13.51 10.53
C LEU A 167 -12.12 12.38 9.69
N LEU A 168 -12.92 11.81 8.77
CA LEU A 168 -12.46 10.77 7.84
C LEU A 168 -11.29 11.26 6.98
N ASN A 169 -11.42 12.45 6.43
CA ASN A 169 -10.39 13.04 5.57
C ASN A 169 -9.08 13.24 6.34
N VAL A 170 -9.15 13.73 7.58
CA VAL A 170 -7.97 13.89 8.45
C VAL A 170 -7.34 12.53 8.76
N ILE A 171 -8.15 11.53 9.13
CA ILE A 171 -7.66 10.18 9.45
C ILE A 171 -6.93 9.58 8.25
N TYR A 172 -7.50 9.63 7.06
CA TYR A 172 -6.87 9.11 5.84
C TYR A 172 -5.57 9.84 5.49
N ASN A 173 -5.54 11.18 5.64
CA ASN A 173 -4.35 11.97 5.35
C ASN A 173 -3.20 11.61 6.31
N VAL A 174 -3.48 11.51 7.61
CA VAL A 174 -2.50 11.12 8.62
C VAL A 174 -2.04 9.67 8.40
N ALA A 175 -2.97 8.76 8.13
CA ALA A 175 -2.65 7.37 7.84
C ALA A 175 -1.74 7.22 6.62
N ASP A 176 -2.01 7.94 5.54
CA ASP A 176 -1.18 7.91 4.32
C ASP A 176 0.25 8.41 4.58
N VAL A 177 0.38 9.54 5.29
CA VAL A 177 1.71 10.08 5.64
C VAL A 177 2.51 9.04 6.45
N ILE A 178 1.91 8.48 7.50
CA ILE A 178 2.59 7.52 8.37
C ILE A 178 2.90 6.24 7.60
N ASN A 179 1.92 5.63 6.93
CA ASN A 179 2.09 4.35 6.26
C ASN A 179 3.10 4.44 5.11
N LYS A 180 3.05 5.47 4.28
CA LYS A 180 3.95 5.62 3.12
C LYS A 180 5.37 5.95 3.57
N ILE A 181 5.55 6.90 4.49
CA ILE A 181 6.89 7.26 4.99
C ILE A 181 7.51 6.11 5.77
N ALA A 182 6.76 5.46 6.68
CA ALA A 182 7.26 4.32 7.42
C ALA A 182 7.66 3.16 6.50
N PHE A 183 6.86 2.87 5.48
CA PHE A 183 7.14 1.81 4.51
C PHE A 183 8.46 2.08 3.76
N VAL A 184 8.63 3.28 3.23
CA VAL A 184 9.86 3.68 2.51
C VAL A 184 11.07 3.72 3.43
N ALA A 185 10.93 4.21 4.65
CA ALA A 185 12.01 4.23 5.64
C ALA A 185 12.51 2.82 6.01
N VAL A 186 11.61 1.83 6.09
CA VAL A 186 11.97 0.43 6.34
C VAL A 186 12.81 -0.13 5.19
N ILE A 187 12.42 0.12 3.95
CA ILE A 187 13.14 -0.31 2.75
C ILE A 187 14.52 0.34 2.68
N TRP A 188 14.59 1.64 2.94
CA TRP A 188 15.85 2.38 2.99
C TRP A 188 16.79 1.85 4.07
N ALA A 189 16.28 1.57 5.27
CA ALA A 189 17.07 1.02 6.37
C ALA A 189 17.60 -0.39 6.06
N ALA A 190 16.81 -1.24 5.40
CA ALA A 190 17.25 -2.56 4.96
C ALA A 190 18.37 -2.43 3.90
N ALA A 191 18.20 -1.56 2.91
CA ALA A 191 19.18 -1.35 1.86
C ALA A 191 20.54 -0.88 2.41
N ASN A 192 20.54 0.02 3.38
CA ASN A 192 21.78 0.49 4.01
C ASN A 192 22.50 -0.61 4.80
N LYS A 193 21.79 -1.55 5.41
CA LYS A 193 22.40 -2.69 6.10
C LYS A 193 23.00 -3.73 5.15
N GLU A 194 22.50 -3.82 3.93
CA GLU A 194 23.03 -4.73 2.91
C GLU A 194 24.30 -4.19 2.24
N THR A 195 24.55 -2.89 2.35
CA THR A 195 25.71 -2.21 1.73
C THR A 195 26.84 -1.87 2.71
N ALA A 196 26.63 -2.04 4.00
CA ALA A 196 27.61 -1.86 5.06
C ALA A 196 28.38 -3.16 5.36
#